data_44cf258bfd9ce13449519bc999a59aa6
#
_entry.id   44cf258bfd9ce13449519bc999a59aa6
#
_cell.length_a   1.000
_cell.length_b   1.000
_cell.length_c   1.000
_cell.angle_alpha   90.00
_cell.angle_beta   90.00
_cell.angle_gamma   90.00
#
_symmetry.space_group_name_H-M   'P 1'
#
loop_
_entity.id
_entity.type
_entity.pdbx_description
1 polymer ?
#
loop_
_entity_poly.entity_id
_entity_poly.type
_entity_poly.pdbx_seq_one_letter_code
_entity_poly.pdbx_strand_id
1 'polypeptide(L)'
;MKNLEDLVKTIRDRKNRDSDKSYTSSLLSGGLSKCIDKMEEEFDELKESLNDKSNIVHEAADTIYHILVTLEAADIKFEDVERIRKQKKTIRY
;
A
#
# COMPACT_ATOMS: atom_id res chain seq x y z
N MET A 1 0.69 2.85 15.22
CA MET A 1 -0.28 2.02 14.47
C MET A 1 -0.09 0.56 14.86
N LYS A 2 -1.19 -0.12 15.16
CA LYS A 2 -1.14 -1.49 15.68
C LYS A 2 -1.39 -2.57 14.62
N ASN A 3 -2.06 -2.21 13.52
CA ASN A 3 -2.42 -3.16 12.47
C ASN A 3 -2.70 -2.45 11.15
N LEU A 4 -3.05 -3.23 10.13
CA LEU A 4 -3.32 -2.68 8.79
C LEU A 4 -4.51 -1.72 8.78
N GLU A 5 -5.53 -1.94 9.60
CA GLU A 5 -6.69 -1.05 9.66
C GLU A 5 -6.28 0.34 10.13
N ASP A 6 -5.41 0.42 11.12
CA ASP A 6 -4.88 1.70 11.60
C ASP A 6 -4.08 2.41 10.52
N LEU A 7 -3.27 1.65 9.79
CA LEU A 7 -2.49 2.21 8.68
C LEU A 7 -3.41 2.75 7.58
N VAL A 8 -4.46 2.01 7.23
CA VAL A 8 -5.43 2.45 6.23
C VAL A 8 -6.11 3.76 6.65
N LYS A 9 -6.49 3.87 7.93
CA LYS A 9 -7.08 5.10 8.46
C LYS A 9 -6.12 6.28 8.35
N THR A 10 -4.85 6.05 8.64
CA THR A 10 -3.83 7.07 8.51
C THR A 10 -3.67 7.52 7.06
N ILE A 11 -3.64 6.57 6.13
CA ILE A 11 -3.53 6.87 4.70
C ILE A 11 -4.72 7.71 4.24
N ARG A 12 -5.95 7.34 4.62
CA ARG A 12 -7.15 8.10 4.29
C ARG A 12 -7.09 9.52 4.85
N ASP A 13 -6.59 9.65 6.06
CA ASP A 13 -6.46 10.95 6.71
C ASP A 13 -5.49 11.86 5.98
N ARG A 14 -4.48 11.30 5.30
CA ARG A 14 -3.51 12.06 4.53
C ARG A 14 -4.01 12.48 3.16
N LYS A 15 -5.06 11.86 2.65
CA LYS A 15 -5.69 12.26 1.40
C LYS A 15 -6.28 13.67 1.60
N ASN A 16 -6.11 14.54 0.65
CA ASN A 16 -6.56 15.94 0.72
C ASN A 16 -5.78 16.79 1.73
N ARG A 17 -4.69 16.28 2.28
CA ARG A 17 -3.79 17.08 3.10
C ARG A 17 -2.70 17.73 2.26
N ASP A 18 -2.05 18.73 2.83
CA ASP A 18 -0.92 19.38 2.22
C ASP A 18 0.18 18.37 1.91
N SER A 19 0.60 18.27 0.65
CA SER A 19 1.60 17.31 0.20
C SER A 19 2.96 17.51 0.86
N ASP A 20 3.23 18.71 1.40
CA ASP A 20 4.48 19.00 2.09
C ASP A 20 4.52 18.41 3.50
N LYS A 21 3.41 17.90 4.01
CA LYS A 21 3.29 17.44 5.41
C LYS A 21 3.64 15.97 5.59
N SER A 22 3.56 15.16 4.56
CA SER A 22 3.90 13.73 4.69
C SER A 22 4.21 13.11 3.34
N TYR A 23 4.95 12.02 3.39
CA TYR A 23 5.23 11.22 2.20
C TYR A 23 3.95 10.68 1.57
N THR A 24 3.03 10.19 2.41
CA THR A 24 1.73 9.67 1.95
C THR A 24 0.93 10.75 1.22
N SER A 25 0.85 11.95 1.78
CA SER A 25 0.16 13.06 1.13
C SER A 25 0.79 13.40 -0.22
N SER A 26 2.11 13.36 -0.29
CA SER A 26 2.85 13.59 -1.53
C SER A 26 2.50 12.54 -2.59
N LEU A 27 2.47 11.27 -2.21
CA LEU A 27 2.12 10.19 -3.14
C LEU A 27 0.69 10.34 -3.66
N LEU A 28 -0.26 10.57 -2.75
CA LEU A 28 -1.67 10.68 -3.12
C LEU A 28 -1.92 11.89 -4.01
N SER A 29 -1.27 13.02 -3.74
CA SER A 29 -1.42 14.21 -4.56
C SER A 29 -0.82 14.04 -5.96
N GLY A 30 0.12 13.13 -6.13
CA GLY A 30 0.71 12.80 -7.42
C GLY A 30 -0.19 11.97 -8.33
N GLY A 31 -1.28 11.42 -7.78
CA GLY A 31 -2.28 10.67 -8.52
C GLY A 31 -2.00 9.17 -8.63
N LEU A 32 -2.96 8.46 -9.18
CA LEU A 32 -2.92 7.00 -9.27
C LEU A 32 -1.70 6.49 -10.05
N SER A 33 -1.39 7.13 -11.17
CA SER A 33 -0.27 6.72 -12.02
C SER A 33 1.06 6.73 -11.25
N LYS A 34 1.29 7.77 -10.47
CA LYS A 34 2.50 7.87 -9.64
C LYS A 34 2.52 6.80 -8.56
N CYS A 35 1.37 6.53 -7.95
CA CYS A 35 1.28 5.48 -6.93
C CYS A 35 1.56 4.10 -7.51
N ILE A 36 1.07 3.83 -8.73
CA ILE A 36 1.33 2.57 -9.43
C ILE A 36 2.83 2.41 -9.69
N ASP A 37 3.48 3.47 -10.19
CA ASP A 37 4.91 3.42 -10.49
C ASP A 37 5.73 3.12 -9.23
N LYS A 38 5.38 3.76 -8.13
CA LYS A 38 6.06 3.52 -6.85
C LYS A 38 5.81 2.10 -6.32
N MET A 39 4.59 1.62 -6.46
CA MET A 39 4.26 0.25 -6.06
C MET A 39 5.08 -0.77 -6.86
N GLU A 40 5.25 -0.54 -8.17
CA GLU A 40 6.08 -1.42 -9.02
C GLU A 40 7.53 -1.40 -8.57
N GLU A 41 8.08 -0.23 -8.24
CA GLU A 41 9.44 -0.14 -7.71
C GLU A 41 9.61 -0.97 -6.45
N GLU A 42 8.64 -0.90 -5.53
CA GLU A 42 8.71 -1.66 -4.28
C GLU A 42 8.59 -3.17 -4.52
N PHE A 43 7.77 -3.60 -5.48
CA PHE A 43 7.72 -5.01 -5.87
C PHE A 43 9.07 -5.50 -6.38
N ASP A 44 9.72 -4.71 -7.21
CA ASP A 44 11.04 -5.07 -7.74
C ASP A 44 12.09 -5.16 -6.63
N GLU A 45 12.09 -4.24 -5.69
CA GLU A 45 12.98 -4.27 -4.54
C GLU A 45 12.73 -5.49 -3.66
N LEU A 46 11.45 -5.86 -3.46
CA LEU A 46 11.12 -7.06 -2.70
C LEU A 46 11.63 -8.32 -3.41
N LYS A 47 11.45 -8.39 -4.73
CA LYS A 47 11.97 -9.52 -5.51
C LYS A 47 13.48 -9.65 -5.37
N GLU A 48 14.21 -8.55 -5.48
CA GLU A 48 15.67 -8.55 -5.28
C GLU A 48 16.03 -9.03 -3.88
N SER A 49 15.35 -8.50 -2.86
CA SER A 49 15.60 -8.87 -1.47
C SER A 49 15.38 -10.38 -1.24
N LEU A 50 14.33 -10.94 -1.84
CA LEU A 50 14.04 -12.37 -1.73
C LEU A 50 15.10 -13.21 -2.39
N ASN A 51 15.64 -12.77 -3.53
CA ASN A 51 16.72 -13.47 -4.24
C ASN A 51 18.05 -13.37 -3.49
N ASP A 52 18.37 -12.21 -2.98
CA ASP A 52 19.62 -11.93 -2.26
C ASP A 52 19.57 -12.38 -0.80
N LYS A 53 18.39 -12.68 -0.28
CA LYS A 53 18.15 -13.02 1.11
C LYS A 53 18.60 -11.90 2.06
N SER A 54 18.34 -10.64 1.66
CA SER A 54 18.71 -9.47 2.44
C SER A 54 17.56 -8.50 2.55
N ASN A 55 17.39 -7.91 3.73
CA ASN A 55 16.43 -6.83 3.96
C ASN A 55 14.97 -7.16 3.62
N ILE A 56 14.60 -8.44 3.64
CA ILE A 56 13.29 -8.93 3.17
C ILE A 56 12.13 -8.32 3.97
N VAL A 57 12.26 -8.31 5.29
CA VAL A 57 11.18 -7.83 6.18
C VAL A 57 10.87 -6.37 5.88
N HIS A 58 11.91 -5.55 5.73
CA HIS A 58 11.76 -4.13 5.43
C HIS A 58 11.08 -3.92 4.06
N GLU A 59 11.55 -4.63 3.04
CA GLU A 59 10.99 -4.49 1.69
C GLU A 59 9.56 -5.02 1.59
N ALA A 60 9.24 -6.07 2.35
CA ALA A 60 7.86 -6.58 2.42
C ALA A 60 6.94 -5.53 3.06
N ALA A 61 7.39 -4.88 4.14
CA ALA A 61 6.60 -3.84 4.79
C ALA A 61 6.36 -2.65 3.85
N ASP A 62 7.39 -2.22 3.12
CA ASP A 62 7.26 -1.12 2.16
C ASP A 62 6.29 -1.47 1.03
N THR A 63 6.34 -2.72 0.56
CA THR A 63 5.46 -3.18 -0.52
C THR A 63 4.00 -3.15 -0.07
N ILE A 64 3.71 -3.67 1.12
CA ILE A 64 2.36 -3.65 1.67
C ILE A 64 1.85 -2.21 1.80
N TYR A 65 2.68 -1.32 2.33
CA TYR A 65 2.33 0.09 2.46
C TYR A 65 1.95 0.70 1.12
N HIS A 66 2.76 0.50 0.08
CA HIS A 66 2.49 1.08 -1.24
C HIS A 66 1.27 0.47 -1.92
N ILE A 67 0.96 -0.81 -1.67
CA ILE A 67 -0.29 -1.40 -2.14
C ILE A 67 -1.48 -0.66 -1.54
N LEU A 68 -1.45 -0.41 -0.23
CA LEU A 68 -2.56 0.28 0.45
C LEU A 68 -2.72 1.72 -0.02
N VAL A 69 -1.62 2.44 -0.23
CA VAL A 69 -1.66 3.80 -0.75
C VAL A 69 -2.26 3.83 -2.17
N THR A 70 -1.86 2.87 -3.00
CA THR A 70 -2.34 2.79 -4.39
C THR A 70 -3.85 2.51 -4.42
N LEU A 71 -4.34 1.62 -3.56
CA LEU A 71 -5.78 1.36 -3.44
C LEU A 71 -6.53 2.63 -3.05
N GLU A 72 -6.01 3.41 -2.11
CA GLU A 72 -6.63 4.67 -1.71
C GLU A 72 -6.62 5.68 -2.86
N ALA A 73 -5.53 5.76 -3.62
CA ALA A 73 -5.45 6.63 -4.79
C ALA A 73 -6.48 6.24 -5.88
N ALA A 74 -6.83 4.96 -5.94
CA ALA A 74 -7.83 4.44 -6.88
C ALA A 74 -9.26 4.53 -6.33
N ASP A 75 -9.45 5.12 -5.17
CA ASP A 75 -10.75 5.22 -4.47
C ASP A 75 -11.36 3.86 -4.15
N ILE A 76 -10.52 2.86 -3.91
CA ILE A 76 -10.96 1.53 -3.51
C ILE A 76 -10.93 1.45 -1.98
N LYS A 77 -12.03 0.99 -1.40
CA LYS A 77 -12.11 0.83 0.06
C LYS A 77 -11.45 -0.47 0.48
N PHE A 78 -10.53 -0.35 1.44
CA PHE A 78 -9.86 -1.51 2.02
C PHE A 78 -10.86 -2.52 2.59
N GLU A 79 -11.97 -2.06 3.15
CA GLU A 79 -13.03 -2.92 3.68
C GLU A 79 -13.61 -3.86 2.62
N ASP A 80 -13.71 -3.39 1.38
CA ASP A 80 -14.19 -4.23 0.28
C ASP A 80 -13.17 -5.31 -0.07
N VAL A 81 -11.89 -4.98 -0.05
CA VAL A 81 -10.81 -5.94 -0.26
C VAL A 81 -10.84 -7.01 0.83
N GLU A 82 -10.97 -6.59 2.10
CA GLU A 82 -11.04 -7.51 3.23
C GLU A 82 -12.26 -8.41 3.15
N ARG A 83 -13.39 -7.88 2.73
CA ARG A 83 -14.61 -8.67 2.58
C ARG A 83 -14.42 -9.81 1.57
N ILE A 84 -13.82 -9.50 0.42
CA ILE A 84 -13.54 -10.49 -0.62
C ILE A 84 -12.50 -11.52 -0.12
N ARG A 85 -11.46 -11.04 0.54
CA ARG A 85 -10.42 -11.93 1.09
C ARG A 85 -11.00 -12.95 2.07
N LYS A 86 -11.97 -12.54 2.89
CA LYS A 86 -12.62 -13.42 3.86
C LYS A 86 -13.58 -14.43 3.22
N GLN A 87 -13.99 -14.22 1.98
CA GLN A 87 -14.87 -15.12 1.26
C GLN A 87 -14.06 -16.24 0.62
N LYS A 88 -13.92 -17.36 1.33
CA LYS A 88 -13.12 -18.49 0.87
C LYS A 88 -13.58 -19.09 -0.47
N LYS A 89 -14.80 -18.75 -0.90
CA LYS A 89 -15.30 -19.18 -2.22
C LYS A 89 -14.59 -18.46 -3.35
N THR A 90 -14.12 -17.23 -3.11
CA THR A 90 -13.47 -16.38 -4.11
C THR A 90 -11.97 -16.64 -4.13
N ILE A 91 -11.35 -16.73 -2.95
CA ILE A 91 -9.92 -16.97 -2.80
C ILE A 91 -9.73 -18.32 -2.14
N ARG A 92 -8.97 -19.19 -2.80
CA ARG A 92 -8.68 -20.52 -2.27
C ARG A 92 -7.41 -20.47 -1.44
N TYR A 93 -7.55 -20.73 -0.17
CA TYR A 93 -6.41 -20.86 0.72
C TYR A 93 -6.08 -22.37 0.94
#